data_bf1027d0820ab42fe93682a2b8cc317f
#
_entry.id   bf1027d0820ab42fe93682a2b8cc317f
#
_cell.length_a   1.000
_cell.length_b   1.000
_cell.length_c   1.000
_cell.angle_alpha   90.00
_cell.angle_beta   90.00
_cell.angle_gamma   90.00
#
_symmetry.space_group_name_H-M   'P 1'
#
loop_
_entity.id
_entity.type
_entity.pdbx_description
1 polymer ?
#
loop_
_entity_poly.entity_id
_entity_poly.type
_entity_poly.pdbx_seq_one_letter_code
_entity_poly.pdbx_strand_id
1 'polypeptide(L)'
;MARVVGLHEIELRPGADPVEFERVAAEVVSLPMFEGWTTRLLKGERGVRAGKYLLVFEIVDREARDRYFPAEHQGSDEIGRFDEQNRQAADAWERLHALRADSDIATDYVVLAE
;
A
#
# COMPACT_ATOMS: atom_id res chain seq x y z
N MET A 1 1.10 1.02 -22.92
CA MET A 1 0.45 0.58 -21.69
C MET A 1 0.75 1.56 -20.59
N ALA A 2 -0.28 2.04 -19.93
CA ALA A 2 -0.11 3.05 -18.91
C ALA A 2 0.14 2.38 -17.55
N ARG A 3 1.13 2.91 -16.82
CA ARG A 3 1.33 2.52 -15.42
C ARG A 3 0.20 3.06 -14.57
N VAL A 4 -0.06 2.39 -13.46
CA VAL A 4 -1.04 2.80 -12.47
C VAL A 4 -0.32 3.14 -11.17
N VAL A 5 -0.74 4.22 -10.52
CA VAL A 5 -0.23 4.63 -9.21
C VAL A 5 -1.39 4.67 -8.24
N GLY A 6 -1.37 3.81 -7.24
CA GLY A 6 -2.35 3.81 -6.17
C GLY A 6 -1.85 4.64 -4.99
N LEU A 7 -2.63 5.63 -4.58
CA LEU A 7 -2.29 6.49 -3.45
C LEU A 7 -3.28 6.27 -2.31
N HIS A 8 -2.75 5.88 -1.14
CA HIS A 8 -3.56 5.64 0.05
C HIS A 8 -3.15 6.64 1.14
N GLU A 9 -4.07 7.52 1.51
CA GLU A 9 -3.86 8.44 2.61
C GLU A 9 -4.05 7.67 3.92
N ILE A 10 -2.99 7.63 4.74
CA ILE A 10 -2.96 6.84 5.96
C ILE A 10 -3.14 7.74 7.18
N GLU A 11 -4.08 7.38 8.04
CA GLU A 11 -4.20 7.93 9.40
C GLU A 11 -3.83 6.83 10.38
N LEU A 12 -3.09 7.19 11.43
CA LEU A 12 -2.78 6.24 12.49
C LEU A 12 -3.95 6.12 13.47
N ARG A 13 -4.11 4.96 14.06
CA ARG A 13 -5.07 4.78 15.15
C ARG A 13 -4.67 5.67 16.33
N PRO A 14 -5.63 6.20 17.12
CA PRO A 14 -5.32 6.91 18.33
C PRO A 14 -4.42 6.07 19.25
N GLY A 15 -3.31 6.66 19.70
CA GLY A 15 -2.34 5.97 20.54
C GLY A 15 -1.30 5.13 19.82
N ALA A 16 -1.40 4.97 18.50
CA ALA A 16 -0.38 4.27 17.73
C ALA A 16 0.90 5.10 17.69
N ASP A 17 2.04 4.43 17.89
CA ASP A 17 3.35 5.08 17.87
C ASP A 17 3.82 5.29 16.42
N PRO A 18 4.05 6.55 15.99
CA PRO A 18 4.56 6.82 14.65
C PRO A 18 5.90 6.14 14.34
N VAL A 19 6.78 6.03 15.33
CA VAL A 19 8.09 5.37 15.17
C VAL A 19 7.90 3.89 14.86
N GLU A 20 6.99 3.23 15.57
CA GLU A 20 6.66 1.82 15.30
C GLU A 20 6.03 1.66 13.93
N PHE A 21 5.10 2.55 13.56
CA PHE A 21 4.49 2.51 12.23
C PHE A 21 5.54 2.62 11.12
N GLU A 22 6.47 3.55 11.24
CA GLU A 22 7.53 3.75 10.25
C GLU A 22 8.45 2.53 10.17
N ARG A 23 8.74 1.88 11.29
CA ARG A 23 9.55 0.67 11.34
C ARG A 23 8.85 -0.51 10.65
N VAL A 24 7.58 -0.72 10.94
CA VAL A 24 6.79 -1.80 10.31
C VAL A 24 6.64 -1.54 8.81
N ALA A 25 6.40 -0.28 8.43
CA ALA A 25 6.29 0.10 7.01
C ALA A 25 7.60 -0.15 6.25
N ALA A 26 8.75 0.14 6.86
CA ALA A 26 10.06 -0.16 6.25
C ALA A 26 10.24 -1.66 6.03
N GLU A 27 9.79 -2.49 6.96
CA GLU A 27 9.80 -3.94 6.81
C GLU A 27 8.92 -4.38 5.64
N VAL A 28 7.68 -3.87 5.58
CA VAL A 28 6.74 -4.18 4.49
C VAL A 28 7.34 -3.84 3.13
N VAL A 29 7.94 -2.66 2.99
CA VAL A 29 8.54 -2.20 1.73
C VAL A 29 9.72 -3.08 1.32
N SER A 30 10.43 -3.67 2.26
CA SER A 30 11.61 -4.53 1.99
C SER A 30 11.24 -5.97 1.60
N LEU A 31 9.99 -6.37 1.81
CA LEU A 31 9.52 -7.74 1.55
C LEU A 31 8.91 -7.87 0.15
N PRO A 32 8.77 -9.12 -0.36
CA PRO A 32 8.12 -9.33 -1.66
C PRO A 32 6.72 -8.74 -1.72
N MET A 33 6.35 -8.22 -2.89
CA MET A 33 5.04 -7.69 -3.21
C MET A 33 4.44 -8.45 -4.40
N PHE A 34 3.17 -8.19 -4.72
CA PHE A 34 2.50 -8.75 -5.90
C PHE A 34 3.33 -8.52 -7.14
N GLU A 35 3.29 -9.47 -8.06
CA GLU A 35 4.01 -9.34 -9.32
C GLU A 35 3.55 -8.08 -10.07
N GLY A 36 4.52 -7.24 -10.45
CA GLY A 36 4.25 -5.98 -11.14
C GLY A 36 3.95 -4.80 -10.22
N TRP A 37 3.98 -4.99 -8.91
CA TRP A 37 3.71 -3.96 -7.91
C TRP A 37 4.96 -3.64 -7.12
N THR A 38 5.15 -2.34 -6.83
CA THR A 38 6.14 -1.88 -5.85
C THR A 38 5.47 -0.94 -4.87
N THR A 39 5.99 -0.87 -3.66
CA THR A 39 5.40 -0.13 -2.55
C THR A 39 6.37 0.88 -2.00
N ARG A 40 5.90 2.08 -1.70
CA ARG A 40 6.65 3.11 -0.97
C ARG A 40 5.78 3.71 0.12
N LEU A 41 6.41 4.12 1.22
CA LEU A 41 5.76 4.95 2.22
C LEU A 41 6.38 6.33 2.17
N LEU A 42 5.55 7.35 2.08
CA LEU A 42 5.96 8.75 2.10
C LEU A 42 5.38 9.43 3.33
N LYS A 43 6.12 10.42 3.83
CA LYS A 43 5.66 11.27 4.92
C LYS A 43 5.69 12.71 4.45
N GLY A 44 4.61 13.44 4.64
CA GLY A 44 4.56 14.85 4.29
C GLY A 44 5.59 15.65 5.07
N GLU A 45 6.41 16.44 4.38
CA GLU A 45 7.39 17.32 5.00
C GLU A 45 6.89 18.76 5.04
N ARG A 46 6.31 19.23 3.94
CA ARG A 46 5.76 20.59 3.81
C ARG A 46 4.40 20.52 3.15
N GLY A 47 3.52 21.42 3.50
CA GLY A 47 2.21 21.57 2.89
C GLY A 47 1.09 21.04 3.76
N VAL A 48 -0.07 20.87 3.15
CA VAL A 48 -1.31 20.51 3.84
C VAL A 48 -1.19 19.18 4.59
N ARG A 49 -0.43 18.24 4.04
CA ARG A 49 -0.30 16.92 4.64
C ARG A 49 1.04 16.72 5.38
N ALA A 50 1.67 17.81 5.84
CA ALA A 50 2.89 17.71 6.64
C ALA A 50 2.66 16.82 7.88
N GLY A 51 3.54 15.85 8.11
CA GLY A 51 3.43 14.88 9.20
C GLY A 51 2.48 13.72 8.93
N LYS A 52 1.77 13.72 7.81
CA LYS A 52 0.84 12.65 7.43
C LYS A 52 1.53 11.64 6.52
N TYR A 53 1.01 10.42 6.48
CA TYR A 53 1.59 9.34 5.69
C TYR A 53 0.82 9.10 4.41
N LEU A 54 1.54 8.69 3.36
CA LEU A 54 0.97 8.29 2.10
C LEU A 54 1.61 6.97 1.68
N LEU A 55 0.79 5.94 1.51
CA LEU A 55 1.24 4.66 1.00
C LEU A 55 1.05 4.67 -0.51
N VAL A 56 2.12 4.40 -1.25
CA VAL A 56 2.13 4.47 -2.71
C VAL A 56 2.41 3.11 -3.30
N PHE A 57 1.52 2.65 -4.17
CA PHE A 57 1.73 1.46 -5.00
C PHE A 57 2.01 1.90 -6.42
N GLU A 58 3.14 1.48 -6.97
CA GLU A 58 3.44 1.65 -8.39
C GLU A 58 3.19 0.31 -9.07
N ILE A 59 2.34 0.30 -10.09
CA ILE A 59 1.85 -0.91 -10.75
C ILE A 59 2.15 -0.78 -12.24
N VAL A 60 2.75 -1.80 -12.83
CA VAL A 60 3.25 -1.73 -14.20
C VAL A 60 2.17 -1.46 -15.23
N ASP A 61 0.94 -1.94 -15.02
CA ASP A 61 -0.21 -1.70 -15.90
C ASP A 61 -1.53 -2.08 -15.20
N ARG A 62 -2.64 -1.84 -15.90
CA ARG A 62 -3.97 -2.17 -15.39
C ARG A 62 -4.18 -3.67 -15.21
N GLU A 63 -3.59 -4.47 -16.08
CA GLU A 63 -3.71 -5.93 -16.01
C GLU A 63 -3.09 -6.47 -14.73
N ALA A 64 -1.91 -5.98 -14.37
CA ALA A 64 -1.25 -6.34 -13.11
C ALA A 64 -2.06 -5.90 -11.89
N ARG A 65 -2.74 -4.76 -11.97
CA ARG A 65 -3.66 -4.33 -10.92
C ARG A 65 -4.86 -5.26 -10.81
N ASP A 66 -5.53 -5.50 -11.92
CA ASP A 66 -6.79 -6.22 -11.95
C ASP A 66 -6.62 -7.70 -11.57
N ARG A 67 -5.43 -8.24 -11.75
CA ARG A 67 -5.12 -9.60 -11.31
C ARG A 67 -5.36 -9.78 -9.80
N TYR A 68 -5.05 -8.78 -9.00
CA TYR A 68 -5.21 -8.82 -7.55
C TYR A 68 -6.46 -8.08 -7.06
N PHE A 69 -6.86 -7.03 -7.76
CA PHE A 69 -8.05 -6.25 -7.45
C PHE A 69 -8.84 -5.99 -8.73
N PRO A 70 -9.70 -6.93 -9.13
CA PRO A 70 -10.50 -6.79 -10.36
C PRO A 70 -11.53 -5.66 -10.29
N ALA A 71 -11.89 -5.24 -9.08
CA ALA A 71 -12.77 -4.10 -8.87
C ALA A 71 -12.33 -3.36 -7.59
N GLU A 72 -12.79 -2.14 -7.43
CA GLU A 72 -12.50 -1.33 -6.25
C GLU A 72 -12.94 -2.07 -4.99
N HIS A 73 -12.02 -2.19 -4.02
CA HIS A 73 -12.22 -2.88 -2.73
C HIS A 73 -12.55 -4.38 -2.85
N GLN A 74 -12.28 -5.00 -4.00
CA GLN A 74 -12.52 -6.44 -4.20
C GLN A 74 -11.22 -7.14 -4.56
N GLY A 75 -10.64 -7.84 -3.58
CA GLY A 75 -9.46 -8.67 -3.80
C GLY A 75 -9.83 -9.99 -4.48
N SER A 76 -8.93 -10.48 -5.33
CA SER A 76 -9.07 -11.79 -5.97
C SER A 76 -8.44 -12.89 -5.13
N ASP A 77 -8.66 -14.15 -5.53
CA ASP A 77 -8.04 -15.32 -4.90
C ASP A 77 -6.51 -15.31 -5.02
N GLU A 78 -5.96 -14.55 -5.97
CA GLU A 78 -4.51 -14.40 -6.13
C GLU A 78 -3.85 -13.81 -4.90
N ILE A 79 -4.56 -12.95 -4.14
CA ILE A 79 -4.04 -12.37 -2.89
C ILE A 79 -3.81 -13.49 -1.87
N GLY A 80 -4.76 -14.40 -1.72
CA GLY A 80 -4.62 -15.52 -0.80
C GLY A 80 -3.46 -16.44 -1.16
N ARG A 81 -3.26 -16.70 -2.45
CA ARG A 81 -2.11 -17.49 -2.94
C ARG A 81 -0.80 -16.79 -2.65
N PHE A 82 -0.74 -15.49 -2.87
CA PHE A 82 0.44 -14.70 -2.53
C PHE A 82 0.75 -14.79 -1.04
N ASP A 83 -0.26 -14.62 -0.19
CA ASP A 83 -0.11 -14.66 1.26
C ASP A 83 0.43 -16.02 1.74
N GLU A 84 -0.07 -17.11 1.16
CA GLU A 84 0.42 -18.45 1.48
C GLU A 84 1.88 -18.65 1.11
N GLN A 85 2.30 -18.10 -0.03
CA GLN A 85 3.67 -18.22 -0.52
C GLN A 85 4.64 -17.23 0.12
N ASN A 86 4.12 -16.14 0.70
CA ASN A 86 4.90 -15.04 1.27
C ASN A 86 4.39 -14.69 2.66
N ARG A 87 4.39 -15.67 3.56
CA ARG A 87 3.80 -15.52 4.89
C ARG A 87 4.42 -14.38 5.70
N GLN A 88 5.73 -14.18 5.60
CA GLN A 88 6.40 -13.09 6.29
C GLN A 88 5.86 -11.72 5.82
N ALA A 89 5.66 -11.56 4.52
CA ALA A 89 5.09 -10.33 3.97
C ALA A 89 3.64 -10.14 4.42
N ALA A 90 2.83 -11.20 4.37
CA ALA A 90 1.44 -11.14 4.82
C ALA A 90 1.34 -10.72 6.29
N ASP A 91 2.19 -11.29 7.15
CA ASP A 91 2.19 -10.97 8.59
C ASP A 91 2.63 -9.53 8.83
N ALA A 92 3.60 -9.02 8.05
CA ALA A 92 4.04 -7.63 8.16
C ALA A 92 2.92 -6.66 7.75
N TRP A 93 2.20 -6.95 6.67
CA TRP A 93 1.03 -6.16 6.25
C TRP A 93 -0.06 -6.15 7.31
N GLU A 94 -0.30 -7.29 7.95
CA GLU A 94 -1.27 -7.39 9.05
C GLU A 94 -0.90 -6.49 10.22
N ARG A 95 0.39 -6.47 10.59
CA ARG A 95 0.89 -5.58 11.65
C ARG A 95 0.76 -4.10 11.25
N LEU A 96 1.01 -3.77 9.98
CA LEU A 96 0.84 -2.41 9.48
C LEU A 96 -0.63 -1.98 9.59
N HIS A 97 -1.56 -2.83 9.15
CA HIS A 97 -2.99 -2.55 9.21
C HIS A 97 -3.48 -2.37 10.66
N ALA A 98 -2.89 -3.07 11.62
CA ALA A 98 -3.26 -2.94 13.02
C ALA A 98 -2.94 -1.54 13.60
N LEU A 99 -1.99 -0.82 13.00
CA LEU A 99 -1.57 0.50 13.46
C LEU A 99 -2.32 1.65 12.78
N ARG A 100 -3.05 1.38 11.70
CA ARG A 100 -3.76 2.43 10.95
C ARG A 100 -5.25 2.46 11.33
N ALA A 101 -5.85 3.65 11.19
CA ALA A 101 -7.28 3.82 11.35
C ALA A 101 -8.02 3.16 10.17
N ASP A 102 -9.30 2.87 10.37
CA ASP A 102 -10.12 2.17 9.37
C ASP A 102 -10.48 3.05 8.16
N SER A 103 -10.33 4.37 8.26
CA SER A 103 -10.58 5.25 7.12
C SER A 103 -9.54 5.00 6.04
N ASP A 104 -10.00 4.69 4.84
CA ASP A 104 -9.14 4.46 3.70
C ASP A 104 -9.53 5.40 2.56
N ILE A 105 -8.73 6.45 2.39
CA ILE A 105 -8.90 7.37 1.27
C ILE A 105 -7.89 6.96 0.21
N ALA A 106 -8.35 6.22 -0.76
CA ALA A 106 -7.50 5.65 -1.79
C ALA A 106 -7.97 6.06 -3.19
N THR A 107 -7.02 6.33 -4.06
CA THR A 107 -7.29 6.64 -5.47
C THR A 107 -6.22 6.00 -6.35
N ASP A 108 -6.65 5.30 -7.39
CA ASP A 108 -5.75 4.84 -8.44
C ASP A 108 -5.67 5.89 -9.53
N TYR A 109 -4.45 6.25 -9.89
CA TYR A 109 -4.17 7.18 -10.99
C TYR A 109 -3.53 6.43 -12.14
N VAL A 110 -3.91 6.79 -13.35
CA VAL A 110 -3.24 6.31 -14.56
C VAL A 110 -2.21 7.35 -14.98
N VAL A 111 -0.99 6.91 -15.22
CA VAL A 111 0.07 7.83 -15.65
C VAL A 111 -0.16 8.21 -17.12
N LEU A 112 -0.44 9.48 -17.38
CA LEU A 112 -0.70 10.00 -18.73
C LEU A 112 0.55 10.56 -19.40
N ALA A 113 1.48 11.06 -18.60
CA ALA A 113 2.73 11.65 -19.11
C ALA A 113 3.80 11.60 -18.02
N GLU A 114 5.06 11.48 -18.46
CA GLU A 114 6.20 11.42 -17.55
C GLU A 114 7.32 12.35 -18.03
#